data_d2c03857864b599a5edfc8630793d6d4
#
_entry.id   d2c03857864b599a5edfc8630793d6d4
#
_cell.length_a   1.000
_cell.length_b   1.000
_cell.length_c   1.000
_cell.angle_alpha   90.00
_cell.angle_beta   90.00
_cell.angle_gamma   90.00
#
_symmetry.space_group_name_H-M   'P 1'
#
loop_
_entity.id
_entity.type
_entity.pdbx_description
1 polymer ?
#
loop_
_entity_poly.entity_id
_entity_poly.type
_entity_poly.pdbx_seq_one_letter_code
_entity_poly.pdbx_strand_id
1 'polypeptide(L)'
;MTVICWGTYGVCMHTGSASMKNPEHGRIMAFLWVGLAYFLTAVIAPLIILKFKGGPIDFWAYPTEGWQWSLIAGTLGAIGALGVLLAFGASPNPPVYVPVVMSIIFAGAPIVNAVVNTTKNNGWANVQWPFVLGILLAALGGYLVTKHVPKPGPVAEAKASPTP
;
A
#
# COMPACT_ATOMS: atom_id res chain seq x y z
N MET A 1 7.06 6.02 -11.97
CA MET A 1 5.64 5.61 -12.01
C MET A 1 5.18 5.02 -10.67
N THR A 2 5.77 3.96 -10.15
CA THR A 2 5.37 3.24 -8.93
C THR A 2 5.23 4.15 -7.71
N VAL A 3 6.20 5.03 -7.44
CA VAL A 3 6.17 5.96 -6.29
C VAL A 3 4.95 6.90 -6.35
N ILE A 4 4.63 7.42 -7.55
CA ILE A 4 3.47 8.30 -7.74
C ILE A 4 2.17 7.52 -7.52
N CYS A 5 2.03 6.33 -8.10
CA CYS A 5 0.83 5.50 -7.92
C CYS A 5 0.60 5.14 -6.46
N TRP A 6 1.62 4.68 -5.77
CA TRP A 6 1.51 4.33 -4.35
C TRP A 6 1.37 5.55 -3.45
N GLY A 7 2.01 6.68 -3.80
CA GLY A 7 1.88 7.94 -3.05
C GLY A 7 0.47 8.54 -3.11
N THR A 8 -0.22 8.40 -4.25
CA THR A 8 -1.60 8.89 -4.42
C THR A 8 -2.66 7.87 -3.99
N TYR A 9 -2.29 6.59 -3.89
CA TYR A 9 -3.20 5.49 -3.56
C TYR A 9 -4.03 5.74 -2.29
N GLY A 10 -3.38 6.16 -1.20
CA GLY A 10 -4.06 6.42 0.07
C GLY A 10 -5.14 7.50 -0.03
N VAL A 11 -4.85 8.58 -0.77
CA VAL A 11 -5.79 9.68 -0.99
C VAL A 11 -6.98 9.21 -1.82
N CYS A 12 -6.74 8.48 -2.92
CA CYS A 12 -7.79 7.93 -3.78
C CYS A 12 -8.66 6.92 -3.02
N MET A 13 -8.04 6.02 -2.24
CA MET A 13 -8.72 5.03 -1.42
C MET A 13 -9.64 5.69 -0.39
N HIS A 14 -9.13 6.70 0.32
CA HIS A 14 -9.92 7.45 1.31
C HIS A 14 -11.08 8.17 0.64
N THR A 15 -10.85 8.89 -0.46
CA THR A 15 -11.88 9.60 -1.21
C THR A 15 -12.96 8.65 -1.72
N GLY A 16 -12.57 7.52 -2.31
CA GLY A 16 -13.49 6.49 -2.79
C GLY A 16 -14.36 5.94 -1.65
N SER A 17 -13.74 5.59 -0.54
CA SER A 17 -14.41 5.08 0.66
C SER A 17 -15.43 6.09 1.24
N ALA A 18 -15.05 7.37 1.36
CA ALA A 18 -15.93 8.43 1.84
C ALA A 18 -17.10 8.69 0.88
N SER A 19 -16.85 8.60 -0.43
CA SER A 19 -17.87 8.83 -1.47
C SER A 19 -18.94 7.75 -1.55
N MET A 20 -18.72 6.56 -0.94
CA MET A 20 -19.74 5.50 -0.86
C MET A 20 -20.96 5.89 0.00
N LYS A 21 -20.87 6.96 0.80
CA LYS A 21 -21.96 7.49 1.66
C LYS A 21 -22.60 6.42 2.55
N ASN A 22 -21.87 5.37 2.88
CA ASN A 22 -22.31 4.32 3.78
C ASN A 22 -21.25 4.14 4.87
N PRO A 23 -21.50 4.58 6.12
CA PRO A 23 -20.52 4.55 7.19
C PRO A 23 -20.16 3.14 7.65
N GLU A 24 -21.07 2.19 7.48
CA GLU A 24 -20.89 0.81 7.93
C GLU A 24 -20.14 -0.04 6.91
N HIS A 25 -20.56 -0.02 5.64
CA HIS A 25 -20.06 -0.93 4.60
C HIS A 25 -19.25 -0.22 3.50
N GLY A 26 -19.27 1.11 3.43
CA GLY A 26 -18.68 1.87 2.32
C GLY A 26 -17.19 1.60 2.10
N ARG A 27 -16.44 1.35 3.17
CA ARG A 27 -15.00 1.02 3.07
C ARG A 27 -14.78 -0.35 2.42
N ILE A 28 -15.56 -1.36 2.84
CA ILE A 28 -15.45 -2.71 2.27
C ILE A 28 -15.87 -2.69 0.80
N MET A 29 -16.92 -1.94 0.46
CA MET A 29 -17.36 -1.76 -0.92
C MET A 29 -16.28 -1.06 -1.77
N ALA A 30 -15.62 -0.03 -1.25
CA ALA A 30 -14.50 0.61 -1.93
C ALA A 30 -13.35 -0.39 -2.18
N PHE A 31 -13.07 -1.28 -1.23
CA PHE A 31 -12.04 -2.30 -1.38
C PHE A 31 -12.38 -3.36 -2.43
N LEU A 32 -13.64 -3.69 -2.63
CA LEU A 32 -14.07 -4.57 -3.72
C LEU A 32 -13.73 -3.96 -5.10
N TRP A 33 -13.91 -2.65 -5.26
CA TRP A 33 -13.51 -1.96 -6.50
C TRP A 33 -11.99 -1.97 -6.70
N VAL A 34 -11.21 -1.87 -5.63
CA VAL A 34 -9.76 -2.05 -5.68
C VAL A 34 -9.41 -3.47 -6.12
N GLY A 35 -10.09 -4.49 -5.59
CA GLY A 35 -9.92 -5.89 -6.01
C GLY A 35 -10.21 -6.08 -7.50
N LEU A 36 -11.29 -5.46 -8.02
CA LEU A 36 -11.59 -5.48 -9.44
C LEU A 36 -10.50 -4.80 -10.28
N ALA A 37 -9.99 -3.65 -9.82
CA ALA A 37 -8.88 -2.97 -10.49
C ALA A 37 -7.61 -3.84 -10.55
N TYR A 38 -7.28 -4.53 -9.46
CA TYR A 38 -6.17 -5.50 -9.44
C TYR A 38 -6.42 -6.68 -10.39
N PHE A 39 -7.63 -7.20 -10.45
CA PHE A 39 -7.97 -8.24 -11.42
C PHE A 39 -7.71 -7.79 -12.86
N LEU A 40 -8.16 -6.60 -13.22
CA LEU A 40 -7.94 -6.05 -14.57
C LEU A 40 -6.46 -5.82 -14.87
N THR A 41 -5.71 -5.26 -13.93
CA THR A 41 -4.31 -4.86 -14.15
C THR A 41 -3.31 -5.98 -13.87
N ALA A 42 -3.60 -6.91 -12.97
CA ALA A 42 -2.67 -7.96 -12.56
C ALA A 42 -3.01 -9.35 -13.13
N VAL A 43 -4.20 -9.52 -13.73
CA VAL A 43 -4.58 -10.76 -14.41
C VAL A 43 -4.83 -10.50 -15.89
N ILE A 44 -5.80 -9.67 -16.23
CA ILE A 44 -6.20 -9.47 -17.63
C ILE A 44 -5.08 -8.83 -18.47
N ALA A 45 -4.48 -7.75 -17.98
CA ALA A 45 -3.41 -7.08 -18.74
C ALA A 45 -2.18 -7.99 -18.99
N PRO A 46 -1.63 -8.74 -18.01
CA PRO A 46 -0.57 -9.71 -18.26
C PRO A 46 -0.95 -10.81 -19.26
N LEU A 47 -2.18 -11.35 -19.21
CA LEU A 47 -2.65 -12.35 -20.18
C LEU A 47 -2.66 -11.79 -21.61
N ILE A 48 -3.12 -10.56 -21.78
CA ILE A 48 -3.10 -9.87 -23.07
C ILE A 48 -1.65 -9.70 -23.55
N ILE A 49 -0.74 -9.24 -22.68
CA ILE A 49 0.68 -9.05 -23.02
C ILE A 49 1.34 -10.38 -23.41
N LEU A 50 1.09 -11.47 -22.66
CA LEU A 50 1.59 -12.81 -22.98
C LEU A 50 1.09 -13.28 -24.35
N LYS A 51 -0.18 -13.09 -24.63
CA LYS A 51 -0.76 -13.43 -25.93
C LYS A 51 -0.07 -12.68 -27.09
N PHE A 52 0.15 -11.38 -26.93
CA PHE A 52 0.84 -10.58 -27.96
C PHE A 52 2.33 -10.97 -28.12
N LYS A 53 2.97 -11.43 -27.06
CA LYS A 53 4.37 -11.89 -27.10
C LYS A 53 4.53 -13.37 -27.50
N GLY A 54 3.43 -14.08 -27.79
CA GLY A 54 3.46 -15.51 -28.13
C GLY A 54 3.88 -16.41 -26.96
N GLY A 55 3.77 -15.91 -25.72
CA GLY A 55 4.07 -16.69 -24.51
C GLY A 55 2.94 -17.65 -24.14
N PRO A 56 3.21 -18.71 -23.34
CA PRO A 56 2.19 -19.62 -22.87
C PRO A 56 1.20 -18.89 -21.95
N ILE A 57 -0.10 -19.11 -22.19
CA ILE A 57 -1.19 -18.52 -21.38
C ILE A 57 -1.59 -19.51 -20.27
N ASP A 58 -1.07 -20.72 -20.29
CA ASP A 58 -1.34 -21.73 -19.28
C ASP A 58 -0.68 -21.34 -17.94
N PHE A 59 -1.49 -21.17 -16.91
CA PHE A 59 -1.04 -20.85 -15.55
C PHE A 59 -0.11 -21.93 -14.97
N TRP A 60 -0.23 -23.17 -15.43
CA TRP A 60 0.49 -24.33 -14.92
C TRP A 60 1.75 -24.67 -15.75
N ALA A 61 2.00 -23.93 -16.83
CA ALA A 61 3.17 -24.14 -17.69
C ALA A 61 4.52 -23.83 -17.02
N TYR A 62 4.50 -23.15 -15.88
CA TYR A 62 5.67 -22.70 -15.14
C TYR A 62 5.92 -23.54 -13.88
N PRO A 63 7.17 -23.57 -13.35
CA PRO A 63 7.49 -24.30 -12.13
C PRO A 63 6.60 -23.92 -10.95
N THR A 64 6.19 -24.93 -10.19
CA THR A 64 5.29 -24.81 -9.03
C THR A 64 5.81 -23.78 -8.02
N GLU A 65 7.11 -23.77 -7.75
CA GLU A 65 7.73 -22.82 -6.83
C GLU A 65 7.49 -21.35 -7.26
N GLY A 66 7.55 -21.06 -8.56
CA GLY A 66 7.36 -19.71 -9.09
C GLY A 66 5.96 -19.18 -8.83
N TRP A 67 4.91 -19.94 -9.18
CA TRP A 67 3.54 -19.48 -8.97
C TRP A 67 3.15 -19.46 -7.48
N GLN A 68 3.68 -20.37 -6.64
CA GLN A 68 3.43 -20.36 -5.20
C GLN A 68 3.97 -19.08 -4.54
N TRP A 69 5.23 -18.73 -4.80
CA TRP A 69 5.81 -17.48 -4.28
C TRP A 69 5.11 -16.24 -4.80
N SER A 70 4.68 -16.25 -6.05
CA SER A 70 3.91 -15.14 -6.63
C SER A 70 2.53 -15.00 -5.97
N LEU A 71 1.87 -16.11 -5.68
CA LEU A 71 0.58 -16.11 -4.97
C LEU A 71 0.73 -15.59 -3.52
N ILE A 72 1.77 -16.03 -2.81
CA ILE A 72 2.09 -15.52 -1.46
C ILE A 72 2.34 -14.01 -1.51
N ALA A 73 3.13 -13.54 -2.47
CA ALA A 73 3.40 -12.12 -2.62
C ALA A 73 2.12 -11.30 -2.90
N GLY A 74 1.26 -11.79 -3.78
CA GLY A 74 -0.05 -11.17 -4.06
C GLY A 74 -0.95 -11.13 -2.83
N THR A 75 -1.01 -12.22 -2.07
CA THR A 75 -1.79 -12.33 -0.84
C THR A 75 -1.29 -11.35 0.23
N LEU A 76 0.04 -11.26 0.44
CA LEU A 76 0.64 -10.29 1.36
C LEU A 76 0.33 -8.85 0.95
N GLY A 77 0.37 -8.55 -0.35
CA GLY A 77 -0.01 -7.23 -0.88
C GLY A 77 -1.48 -6.90 -0.62
N ALA A 78 -2.38 -7.85 -0.85
CA ALA A 78 -3.81 -7.68 -0.61
C ALA A 78 -4.14 -7.49 0.87
N ILE A 79 -3.53 -8.28 1.77
CA ILE A 79 -3.66 -8.13 3.23
C ILE A 79 -3.14 -6.76 3.66
N GLY A 80 -1.99 -6.33 3.12
CA GLY A 80 -1.44 -5.00 3.40
C GLY A 80 -2.40 -3.88 2.99
N ALA A 81 -2.98 -3.96 1.79
CA ALA A 81 -3.96 -2.99 1.31
C ALA A 81 -5.25 -2.95 2.17
N LEU A 82 -5.73 -4.13 2.59
CA LEU A 82 -6.84 -4.22 3.55
C LEU A 82 -6.48 -3.56 4.89
N GLY A 83 -5.27 -3.80 5.39
CA GLY A 83 -4.76 -3.18 6.63
C GLY A 83 -4.74 -1.66 6.56
N VAL A 84 -4.34 -1.06 5.42
CA VAL A 84 -4.42 0.39 5.17
C VAL A 84 -5.86 0.89 5.31
N LEU A 85 -6.80 0.21 4.67
CA LEU A 85 -8.22 0.56 4.71
C LEU A 85 -8.79 0.53 6.14
N LEU A 86 -8.45 -0.50 6.91
CA LEU A 86 -8.86 -0.64 8.30
C LEU A 86 -8.25 0.46 9.18
N ALA A 87 -6.97 0.79 8.97
CA ALA A 87 -6.30 1.88 9.68
C ALA A 87 -6.98 3.23 9.42
N PHE A 88 -7.37 3.53 8.19
CA PHE A 88 -8.16 4.72 7.88
C PHE A 88 -9.50 4.72 8.61
N GLY A 89 -10.10 3.54 8.77
CA GLY A 89 -11.36 3.37 9.46
C GLY A 89 -11.31 3.56 10.97
N ALA A 90 -10.21 3.21 11.58
CA ALA A 90 -10.00 3.34 13.01
C ALA A 90 -9.68 4.79 13.44
N SER A 91 -9.43 5.69 12.49
CA SER A 91 -9.00 7.06 12.76
C SER A 91 -10.18 7.96 13.06
N PRO A 92 -10.15 8.74 14.16
CA PRO A 92 -11.23 9.66 14.53
C PRO A 92 -11.35 10.86 13.57
N ASN A 93 -10.29 11.21 12.85
CA ASN A 93 -10.26 12.28 11.85
C ASN A 93 -9.50 11.82 10.58
N PRO A 94 -10.15 11.09 9.67
CA PRO A 94 -9.50 10.46 8.52
C PRO A 94 -8.66 11.40 7.65
N PRO A 95 -9.07 12.62 7.30
CA PRO A 95 -8.26 13.51 6.46
C PRO A 95 -6.89 13.83 7.03
N VAL A 96 -6.74 13.88 8.36
CA VAL A 96 -5.46 14.12 9.05
C VAL A 96 -4.63 12.85 9.12
N TYR A 97 -5.28 11.70 9.30
CA TYR A 97 -4.57 10.44 9.56
C TYR A 97 -4.16 9.68 8.30
N VAL A 98 -4.76 9.95 7.13
CA VAL A 98 -4.33 9.33 5.86
C VAL A 98 -2.83 9.57 5.60
N PRO A 99 -2.30 10.80 5.64
CA PRO A 99 -0.86 11.04 5.50
C PRO A 99 -0.02 10.35 6.57
N VAL A 100 -0.51 10.29 7.82
CA VAL A 100 0.18 9.63 8.93
C VAL A 100 0.33 8.14 8.67
N VAL A 101 -0.77 7.45 8.36
CA VAL A 101 -0.76 6.01 8.07
C VAL A 101 0.15 5.68 6.89
N MET A 102 0.03 6.45 5.81
CA MET A 102 0.87 6.24 4.62
C MET A 102 2.34 6.51 4.90
N SER A 103 2.68 7.51 5.70
CA SER A 103 4.07 7.80 6.08
C SER A 103 4.68 6.67 6.91
N ILE A 104 3.92 6.09 7.85
CA ILE A 104 4.38 4.93 8.63
C ILE A 104 4.64 3.73 7.72
N ILE A 105 3.73 3.46 6.79
CA ILE A 105 3.85 2.33 5.86
C ILE A 105 5.05 2.51 4.94
N PHE A 106 5.20 3.69 4.31
CA PHE A 106 6.29 3.93 3.35
C PHE A 106 7.66 4.10 4.02
N ALA A 107 7.73 4.51 5.28
CA ALA A 107 8.97 4.49 6.02
C ALA A 107 9.29 3.07 6.56
N GLY A 108 8.28 2.33 7.01
CA GLY A 108 8.44 1.01 7.61
C GLY A 108 8.66 -0.12 6.60
N ALA A 109 7.93 -0.13 5.49
CA ALA A 109 8.00 -1.20 4.50
C ALA A 109 9.42 -1.41 3.91
N PRO A 110 10.18 -0.38 3.53
CA PRO A 110 11.57 -0.52 3.11
C PRO A 110 12.47 -1.11 4.19
N ILE A 111 12.25 -0.76 5.46
CA ILE A 111 13.02 -1.29 6.60
C ILE A 111 12.76 -2.79 6.75
N VAL A 112 11.48 -3.20 6.75
CA VAL A 112 11.10 -4.62 6.81
C VAL A 112 11.70 -5.38 5.63
N ASN A 113 11.60 -4.83 4.41
CA ASN A 113 12.18 -5.45 3.22
C ASN A 113 13.71 -5.61 3.32
N ALA A 114 14.41 -4.59 3.81
CA ALA A 114 15.85 -4.63 4.03
C ALA A 114 16.26 -5.73 5.02
N VAL A 115 15.57 -5.83 6.16
CA VAL A 115 15.81 -6.86 7.18
C VAL A 115 15.53 -8.26 6.64
N VAL A 116 14.35 -8.47 6.03
CA VAL A 116 13.96 -9.78 5.48
C VAL A 116 14.92 -10.23 4.38
N ASN A 117 15.30 -9.33 3.47
CA ASN A 117 16.23 -9.66 2.38
C ASN A 117 17.64 -9.97 2.90
N THR A 118 18.14 -9.23 3.89
CA THR A 118 19.43 -9.49 4.53
C THR A 118 19.41 -10.84 5.24
N THR A 119 18.33 -11.18 5.93
CA THR A 119 18.15 -12.47 6.59
C THR A 119 18.12 -13.62 5.57
N LYS A 120 17.30 -13.48 4.53
CA LYS A 120 17.16 -14.50 3.47
C LYS A 120 18.49 -14.83 2.79
N ASN A 121 19.31 -13.82 2.58
CA ASN A 121 20.60 -13.96 1.88
C ASN A 121 21.79 -14.21 2.83
N ASN A 122 21.55 -14.47 4.11
CA ASN A 122 22.60 -14.63 5.13
C ASN A 122 23.61 -13.46 5.15
N GLY A 123 23.14 -12.25 4.82
CA GLY A 123 23.98 -11.08 4.57
C GLY A 123 24.42 -10.32 5.83
N TRP A 124 24.03 -10.77 7.02
CA TRP A 124 24.27 -10.02 8.27
C TRP A 124 25.76 -9.79 8.57
N ALA A 125 26.62 -10.73 8.18
CA ALA A 125 28.08 -10.60 8.34
C ALA A 125 28.69 -9.49 7.47
N ASN A 126 27.99 -9.07 6.41
CA ASN A 126 28.43 -8.07 5.44
C ASN A 126 27.73 -6.73 5.62
N VAL A 127 26.94 -6.55 6.68
CA VAL A 127 26.21 -5.31 6.92
C VAL A 127 27.20 -4.21 7.30
N GLN A 128 27.23 -3.16 6.48
CA GLN A 128 28.06 -1.99 6.69
C GLN A 128 27.28 -0.92 7.48
N TRP A 129 28.01 -0.08 8.21
CA TRP A 129 27.39 1.00 9.00
C TRP A 129 26.48 1.95 8.20
N PRO A 130 26.73 2.29 6.91
CA PRO A 130 25.81 3.15 6.14
C PRO A 130 24.44 2.51 5.93
N PHE A 131 24.35 1.18 5.86
CA PHE A 131 23.07 0.47 5.77
C PHE A 131 22.22 0.68 7.04
N VAL A 132 22.85 0.52 8.20
CA VAL A 132 22.18 0.77 9.50
C VAL A 132 21.76 2.23 9.63
N LEU A 133 22.65 3.16 9.26
CA LEU A 133 22.35 4.58 9.24
C LEU A 133 21.16 4.90 8.31
N GLY A 134 21.10 4.29 7.12
CA GLY A 134 19.98 4.45 6.19
C GLY A 134 18.65 4.01 6.80
N ILE A 135 18.62 2.89 7.51
CA ILE A 135 17.43 2.41 8.26
C ILE A 135 17.01 3.43 9.32
N LEU A 136 17.96 3.93 10.10
CA LEU A 136 17.67 4.92 11.16
C LEU A 136 17.15 6.24 10.57
N LEU A 137 17.72 6.71 9.48
CA LEU A 137 17.26 7.93 8.80
C LEU A 137 15.87 7.74 8.19
N ALA A 138 15.55 6.58 7.63
CA ALA A 138 14.22 6.28 7.12
C ALA A 138 13.17 6.27 8.25
N ALA A 139 13.50 5.65 9.38
CA ALA A 139 12.65 5.64 10.57
C ALA A 139 12.43 7.05 11.12
N LEU A 140 13.51 7.83 11.26
CA LEU A 140 13.45 9.22 11.72
C LEU A 140 12.64 10.09 10.76
N GLY A 141 12.86 9.95 9.45
CA GLY A 141 12.09 10.67 8.43
C GLY A 141 10.60 10.39 8.51
N GLY A 142 10.21 9.11 8.61
CA GLY A 142 8.83 8.69 8.81
C GLY A 142 8.22 9.26 10.10
N TYR A 143 8.96 9.23 11.20
CA TYR A 143 8.54 9.83 12.47
C TYR A 143 8.32 11.35 12.36
N LEU A 144 9.24 12.08 11.75
CA LEU A 144 9.13 13.53 11.59
C LEU A 144 7.93 13.92 10.71
N VAL A 145 7.72 13.24 9.59
CA VAL A 145 6.55 13.45 8.73
C VAL A 145 5.26 13.17 9.51
N THR A 146 5.19 12.06 10.23
CA THR A 146 4.03 11.67 11.03
C THR A 146 3.71 12.71 12.11
N LYS A 147 4.73 13.20 12.81
CA LYS A 147 4.57 14.15 13.90
C LYS A 147 4.19 15.56 13.43
N HIS A 148 4.61 15.95 12.23
CA HIS A 148 4.47 17.30 11.71
C HIS A 148 3.52 17.39 10.49
N VAL A 149 2.58 16.45 10.38
CA VAL A 149 1.55 16.50 9.32
C VAL A 149 0.80 17.84 9.41
N PRO A 150 0.70 18.59 8.31
CA PRO A 150 -0.06 19.84 8.30
C PRO A 150 -1.52 19.60 8.67
N LYS A 151 -2.07 20.46 9.52
CA LYS A 151 -3.50 20.43 9.83
C LYS A 151 -4.32 20.86 8.60
N PRO A 152 -5.54 20.30 8.43
CA PRO A 152 -6.43 20.76 7.36
C PRO A 152 -6.67 22.26 7.45
N GLY A 153 -6.67 22.94 6.30
CA GLY A 153 -7.03 24.36 6.26
C GLY A 153 -8.53 24.59 6.53
N PRO A 154 -8.94 25.82 6.79
CA PRO A 154 -10.33 26.18 7.17
C PRO A 154 -11.40 25.68 6.18
N VAL A 155 -11.08 25.61 4.90
CA VAL A 155 -12.01 25.13 3.85
C VAL A 155 -12.27 23.61 3.95
N ALA A 156 -11.29 22.85 4.42
CA ALA A 156 -11.44 21.40 4.62
C ALA A 156 -12.22 21.10 5.90
N GLU A 157 -12.03 21.89 6.95
CA GLU A 157 -12.81 21.80 8.19
C GLU A 157 -14.29 22.12 7.97
N ALA A 158 -14.62 23.14 7.17
CA ALA A 158 -16.00 23.49 6.85
C ALA A 158 -16.75 22.40 6.07
N LYS A 159 -16.05 21.60 5.25
CA LYS A 159 -16.64 20.46 4.54
C LYS A 159 -16.77 19.19 5.39
N ALA A 160 -16.03 19.10 6.49
CA ALA A 160 -16.04 17.95 7.40
C ALA A 160 -17.07 18.14 8.56
N SER A 161 -17.55 19.37 8.81
CA SER A 161 -18.60 19.60 9.79
C SER A 161 -19.94 19.06 9.26
N PRO A 162 -20.66 18.22 10.01
CA PRO A 162 -22.01 17.81 9.62
C PRO A 162 -22.90 19.06 9.53
N THR A 163 -23.54 19.25 8.39
CA THR A 163 -24.67 20.17 8.30
C THR A 163 -25.76 19.71 9.29
N PRO A 164 -26.34 20.59 10.07
CA PRO A 164 -27.35 20.27 11.06
C PRO A 164 -28.58 19.63 10.45
#